data_616c85c6645aee7fb6aaf16c647ad6c4
#
_entry.id   616c85c6645aee7fb6aaf16c647ad6c4
#
_cell.length_a   1.000
_cell.length_b   1.000
_cell.length_c   1.000
_cell.angle_alpha   90.00
_cell.angle_beta   90.00
_cell.angle_gamma   90.00
#
_symmetry.space_group_name_H-M   'P 1'
#
loop_
_entity.id
_entity.type
_entity.pdbx_description
1 polymer ?
#
loop_
_entity_poly.entity_id
_entity_poly.type
_entity_poly.pdbx_seq_one_letter_code
_entity_poly.pdbx_strand_id
1 'polypeptide(L)'
;MKFNITSGELVKALSAVAGVVPSKATLPILENVLFESVNGHLRLTATDNEIYVVEQVEAEITQDGSVAIPARRLLDTMRQLPDIPLSFDIDDRCIVKFKTDRGAYKLVGAKAEDFPSLPSVLEGTTVVIDTDSLTSAIEKTRFAVSTDDLRPNMMGVYFQVDEEKTRLVATDGHRLVRLIKYNMKGDIPVNFIIPDKALAQVTRTLNGGETTMQITKHHVRFTNGDAEVIARLINESYPNYENVIPKENEKIMTVSKEDLLATVRRVSIFSSSTTRQIRLNLSQNEVSIFAEDYEMSSEARESVKCQYDDEDMVIGFNARYLADVLNNVSNVDVTFAFSTPNRAGIVQPLDQEEDEDLLMLIMPVMLNTQG
;
A
#
# COMPACT_ATOMS: atom_id res chain seq x y z
N MET A 1 15.95 -23.34 23.68
CA MET A 1 14.94 -22.28 23.91
C MET A 1 13.67 -22.89 24.45
N LYS A 2 13.08 -22.30 25.51
CA LYS A 2 11.78 -22.78 26.05
C LYS A 2 10.95 -21.58 26.47
N PHE A 3 9.67 -21.60 26.09
CA PHE A 3 8.71 -20.54 26.43
C PHE A 3 7.26 -21.05 26.42
N ASN A 4 6.40 -20.33 27.14
CA ASN A 4 4.96 -20.51 27.12
C ASN A 4 4.28 -19.26 26.59
N ILE A 5 3.26 -19.43 25.77
CA ILE A 5 2.45 -18.37 25.15
C ILE A 5 1.06 -18.89 24.84
N THR A 6 0.05 -18.01 24.73
CA THR A 6 -1.26 -18.45 24.25
C THR A 6 -1.26 -18.55 22.71
N SER A 7 -2.10 -19.43 22.17
CA SER A 7 -2.24 -19.55 20.71
C SER A 7 -2.80 -18.27 20.08
N GLY A 8 -3.66 -17.54 20.79
CA GLY A 8 -4.21 -16.26 20.31
C GLY A 8 -3.14 -15.18 20.14
N GLU A 9 -2.28 -15.00 21.16
CA GLU A 9 -1.15 -14.05 21.09
C GLU A 9 -0.16 -14.44 19.99
N LEU A 10 0.16 -15.73 19.88
CA LEU A 10 1.07 -16.22 18.84
C LEU A 10 0.49 -16.06 17.43
N VAL A 11 -0.83 -16.30 17.23
CA VAL A 11 -1.50 -16.05 15.94
C VAL A 11 -1.44 -14.58 15.55
N LYS A 12 -1.67 -13.68 16.53
CA LYS A 12 -1.60 -12.23 16.31
C LYS A 12 -0.19 -11.84 15.83
N ALA A 13 0.83 -12.20 16.58
CA ALA A 13 2.23 -11.89 16.27
C ALA A 13 2.69 -12.51 14.95
N LEU A 14 2.39 -13.80 14.71
CA LEU A 14 2.71 -14.45 13.43
C LEU A 14 1.98 -13.84 12.25
N SER A 15 0.73 -13.42 12.42
CA SER A 15 -0.04 -12.78 11.33
C SER A 15 0.51 -11.41 10.97
N ALA A 16 1.07 -10.65 11.93
CA ALA A 16 1.73 -9.39 11.68
C ALA A 16 2.95 -9.57 10.77
N VAL A 17 3.83 -10.53 11.10
CA VAL A 17 5.08 -10.73 10.35
C VAL A 17 4.94 -11.60 9.09
N ALA A 18 3.94 -12.48 9.01
CA ALA A 18 3.81 -13.44 7.90
C ALA A 18 3.58 -12.80 6.53
N GLY A 19 3.18 -11.52 6.49
CA GLY A 19 2.91 -10.81 5.23
C GLY A 19 4.11 -10.62 4.34
N VAL A 20 5.30 -10.58 4.90
CA VAL A 20 6.56 -10.43 4.16
C VAL A 20 7.16 -11.77 3.74
N VAL A 21 6.75 -12.88 4.37
CA VAL A 21 7.28 -14.23 4.07
C VAL A 21 6.93 -14.63 2.64
N PRO A 22 7.90 -14.86 1.76
CA PRO A 22 7.63 -15.25 0.38
C PRO A 22 6.97 -16.63 0.31
N SER A 23 6.06 -16.80 -0.64
CA SER A 23 5.40 -18.10 -0.86
C SER A 23 6.36 -19.16 -1.41
N LYS A 24 7.40 -18.71 -2.10
CA LYS A 24 8.48 -19.52 -2.67
C LYS A 24 9.73 -18.64 -2.72
N ALA A 25 10.75 -19.02 -1.99
CA ALA A 25 11.98 -18.27 -1.87
C ALA A 25 13.16 -18.95 -2.59
N THR A 26 14.06 -18.16 -3.18
CA THR A 26 15.33 -18.64 -3.67
C THR A 26 16.22 -19.15 -2.51
N LEU A 27 16.14 -18.49 -1.36
CA LEU A 27 16.78 -18.89 -0.12
C LEU A 27 15.73 -19.49 0.82
N PRO A 28 15.72 -20.81 1.08
CA PRO A 28 14.66 -21.47 1.88
C PRO A 28 14.52 -20.91 3.29
N ILE A 29 15.57 -20.31 3.86
CA ILE A 29 15.50 -19.71 5.20
C ILE A 29 14.46 -18.59 5.29
N LEU A 30 14.18 -17.87 4.21
CA LEU A 30 13.20 -16.77 4.15
C LEU A 30 11.75 -17.25 4.27
N GLU A 31 11.49 -18.55 4.11
CA GLU A 31 10.16 -19.15 4.35
C GLU A 31 9.88 -19.36 5.85
N ASN A 32 10.83 -18.99 6.72
CA ASN A 32 10.72 -19.10 8.16
C ASN A 32 10.51 -17.74 8.82
N VAL A 33 10.01 -17.79 10.04
CA VAL A 33 10.04 -16.67 11.00
C VAL A 33 11.12 -16.96 12.01
N LEU A 34 12.00 -16.00 12.26
CA LEU A 34 12.99 -16.06 13.32
C LEU A 34 12.32 -15.74 14.66
N PHE A 35 12.47 -16.64 15.61
CA PHE A 35 12.06 -16.50 17.01
C PHE A 35 13.29 -16.26 17.85
N GLU A 36 13.30 -15.23 18.68
CA GLU A 36 14.40 -14.89 19.57
C GLU A 36 13.85 -14.45 20.93
N SER A 37 14.49 -14.88 22.01
CA SER A 37 14.26 -14.28 23.32
C SER A 37 15.12 -13.03 23.48
N VAL A 38 14.49 -11.88 23.71
CA VAL A 38 15.17 -10.60 23.85
C VAL A 38 14.57 -9.86 25.03
N ASN A 39 15.37 -9.54 26.05
CA ASN A 39 14.95 -8.77 27.23
C ASN A 39 13.67 -9.29 27.90
N GLY A 40 13.47 -10.62 27.91
CA GLY A 40 12.29 -11.22 28.53
C GLY A 40 11.04 -11.28 27.63
N HIS A 41 11.12 -10.81 26.40
CA HIS A 41 10.06 -10.87 25.39
C HIS A 41 10.43 -11.84 24.27
N LEU A 42 9.42 -12.34 23.60
CA LEU A 42 9.58 -13.14 22.39
C LEU A 42 9.53 -12.22 21.16
N ARG A 43 10.64 -12.11 20.43
CA ARG A 43 10.72 -11.35 19.20
C ARG A 43 10.58 -12.27 17.99
N LEU A 44 9.65 -11.93 17.11
CA LEU A 44 9.42 -12.57 15.83
C LEU A 44 9.93 -11.67 14.71
N THR A 45 10.77 -12.19 13.81
CA THR A 45 11.26 -11.46 12.63
C THR A 45 11.00 -12.26 11.38
N ALA A 46 10.44 -11.62 10.37
CA ALA A 46 10.30 -12.18 9.03
C ALA A 46 10.86 -11.20 7.98
N THR A 47 11.34 -11.73 6.85
CA THR A 47 11.94 -10.92 5.79
C THR A 47 11.89 -11.60 4.43
N ASP A 48 11.89 -10.79 3.36
CA ASP A 48 12.19 -11.20 1.98
C ASP A 48 13.58 -10.71 1.51
N ASN A 49 14.44 -10.24 2.43
CA ASN A 49 15.72 -9.55 2.30
C ASN A 49 15.65 -8.05 2.00
N GLU A 50 14.57 -7.55 1.44
CA GLU A 50 14.39 -6.12 1.17
C GLU A 50 13.52 -5.44 2.24
N ILE A 51 12.60 -6.22 2.81
CA ILE A 51 11.68 -5.78 3.85
C ILE A 51 11.80 -6.70 5.05
N TYR A 52 11.90 -6.12 6.24
CA TYR A 52 11.88 -6.83 7.52
C TYR A 52 10.67 -6.36 8.31
N VAL A 53 9.93 -7.31 8.85
CA VAL A 53 8.83 -7.06 9.79
C VAL A 53 9.19 -7.73 11.10
N VAL A 54 9.15 -6.95 12.17
CA VAL A 54 9.47 -7.39 13.54
C VAL A 54 8.24 -7.15 14.41
N GLU A 55 7.94 -8.12 15.27
CA GLU A 55 6.90 -8.03 16.27
C GLU A 55 7.43 -8.57 17.58
N GLN A 56 7.24 -7.84 18.68
CA GLN A 56 7.52 -8.33 20.01
C GLN A 56 6.21 -8.70 20.70
N VAL A 57 6.24 -9.78 21.44
CA VAL A 57 5.07 -10.30 22.16
C VAL A 57 5.51 -10.80 23.54
N GLU A 58 4.65 -10.59 24.53
CA GLU A 58 4.86 -11.15 25.86
C GLU A 58 4.79 -12.67 25.81
N ALA A 59 5.76 -13.32 26.45
CA ALA A 59 5.80 -14.78 26.61
C ALA A 59 6.55 -15.11 27.91
N GLU A 60 6.17 -16.21 28.55
CA GLU A 60 6.90 -16.71 29.69
C GLU A 60 8.14 -17.47 29.21
N ILE A 61 9.29 -16.82 29.18
CA ILE A 61 10.55 -17.41 28.73
C ILE A 61 11.26 -18.09 29.88
N THR A 62 11.40 -19.40 29.80
CA THR A 62 12.08 -20.21 30.82
C THR A 62 13.49 -20.60 30.44
N GLN A 63 13.83 -20.52 29.14
CA GLN A 63 15.18 -20.73 28.62
C GLN A 63 15.39 -19.90 27.36
N ASP A 64 16.37 -18.99 27.38
CA ASP A 64 16.74 -18.18 26.24
C ASP A 64 17.21 -18.99 25.04
N GLY A 65 17.12 -18.37 23.85
CA GLY A 65 17.59 -18.96 22.62
C GLY A 65 17.02 -18.28 21.38
N SER A 66 17.32 -18.87 20.24
CA SER A 66 16.80 -18.42 18.95
C SER A 66 16.66 -19.57 17.96
N VAL A 67 15.67 -19.48 17.06
CA VAL A 67 15.40 -20.51 16.03
C VAL A 67 14.55 -19.92 14.91
N ALA A 68 14.82 -20.32 13.67
CA ALA A 68 13.95 -19.99 12.55
C ALA A 68 12.93 -21.15 12.33
N ILE A 69 11.63 -20.83 12.37
CA ILE A 69 10.54 -21.83 12.30
C ILE A 69 9.75 -21.62 11.01
N PRO A 70 9.38 -22.70 10.26
CA PRO A 70 8.57 -22.60 9.04
C PRO A 70 7.26 -21.84 9.27
N ALA A 71 7.18 -20.61 8.70
CA ALA A 71 6.14 -19.64 8.98
C ALA A 71 4.73 -20.15 8.67
N ARG A 72 4.52 -20.60 7.44
CA ARG A 72 3.20 -21.00 6.95
C ARG A 72 2.64 -22.17 7.75
N ARG A 73 3.45 -23.24 7.94
CA ARG A 73 3.00 -24.42 8.66
C ARG A 73 2.66 -24.11 10.12
N LEU A 74 3.48 -23.28 10.78
CA LEU A 74 3.20 -22.88 12.15
C LEU A 74 1.93 -22.05 12.23
N LEU A 75 1.79 -21.00 11.41
CA LEU A 75 0.62 -20.12 11.40
C LEU A 75 -0.67 -20.88 11.08
N ASP A 76 -0.66 -21.76 10.08
CA ASP A 76 -1.82 -22.56 9.71
C ASP A 76 -2.23 -23.50 10.85
N THR A 77 -1.26 -24.08 11.57
CA THR A 77 -1.53 -24.90 12.76
C THR A 77 -2.14 -24.07 13.88
N MET A 78 -1.54 -22.91 14.19
CA MET A 78 -2.04 -22.03 15.25
C MET A 78 -3.47 -21.55 15.00
N ARG A 79 -3.81 -21.22 13.75
CA ARG A 79 -5.18 -20.80 13.37
C ARG A 79 -6.27 -21.86 13.55
N GLN A 80 -5.88 -23.15 13.62
CA GLN A 80 -6.83 -24.25 13.87
C GLN A 80 -7.01 -24.57 15.37
N LEU A 81 -6.18 -23.98 16.22
CA LEU A 81 -6.31 -24.15 17.66
C LEU A 81 -7.29 -23.13 18.25
N PRO A 82 -8.09 -23.51 19.26
CA PRO A 82 -8.76 -22.52 20.10
C PRO A 82 -7.72 -21.71 20.88
N ASP A 83 -8.11 -20.62 21.51
CA ASP A 83 -7.18 -19.83 22.33
C ASP A 83 -6.86 -20.60 23.63
N ILE A 84 -5.67 -21.22 23.66
CA ILE A 84 -5.18 -22.08 24.72
C ILE A 84 -3.70 -21.85 25.00
N PRO A 85 -3.21 -22.16 26.20
CA PRO A 85 -1.80 -22.15 26.51
C PRO A 85 -1.01 -23.17 25.69
N LEU A 86 0.13 -22.76 25.19
CA LEU A 86 1.10 -23.54 24.42
C LEU A 86 2.43 -23.55 25.15
N SER A 87 3.08 -24.72 25.22
CA SER A 87 4.43 -24.86 25.76
C SER A 87 5.40 -25.27 24.66
N PHE A 88 6.39 -24.46 24.37
CA PHE A 88 7.41 -24.70 23.36
C PHE A 88 8.71 -25.20 23.99
N ASP A 89 9.31 -26.22 23.39
CA ASP A 89 10.63 -26.75 23.73
C ASP A 89 11.44 -26.97 22.44
N ILE A 90 12.52 -26.22 22.28
CA ILE A 90 13.37 -26.20 21.10
C ILE A 90 14.78 -26.66 21.51
N ASP A 91 15.27 -27.71 20.88
CA ASP A 91 16.59 -28.26 21.15
C ASP A 91 17.68 -27.65 20.23
N ASP A 92 18.94 -27.98 20.52
CA ASP A 92 20.12 -27.50 19.78
C ASP A 92 20.19 -27.98 18.31
N ARG A 93 19.31 -28.95 17.92
CA ARG A 93 19.16 -29.41 16.55
C ARG A 93 18.01 -28.71 15.82
N CYS A 94 17.51 -27.61 16.39
CA CYS A 94 16.37 -26.86 15.87
C CYS A 94 15.07 -27.67 15.74
N ILE A 95 14.93 -28.73 16.56
CA ILE A 95 13.68 -29.48 16.62
C ILE A 95 12.72 -28.70 17.56
N VAL A 96 11.68 -28.16 16.98
CA VAL A 96 10.63 -27.40 17.66
C VAL A 96 9.52 -28.38 18.07
N LYS A 97 9.32 -28.53 19.35
CA LYS A 97 8.19 -29.29 19.93
C LYS A 97 7.28 -28.32 20.65
N PHE A 98 5.99 -28.38 20.39
CA PHE A 98 5.04 -27.65 21.20
C PHE A 98 3.87 -28.54 21.60
N LYS A 99 3.29 -28.25 22.75
CA LYS A 99 2.24 -29.06 23.37
C LYS A 99 1.04 -28.19 23.74
N THR A 100 -0.12 -28.79 23.63
CA THR A 100 -1.40 -28.33 24.17
C THR A 100 -1.87 -29.30 25.24
N ASP A 101 -3.02 -29.04 25.85
CA ASP A 101 -3.69 -29.98 26.74
C ASP A 101 -4.04 -31.32 26.07
N ARG A 102 -4.21 -31.32 24.74
CA ARG A 102 -4.73 -32.47 23.96
C ARG A 102 -3.80 -33.01 22.89
N GLY A 103 -2.70 -32.32 22.62
CA GLY A 103 -1.84 -32.68 21.50
C GLY A 103 -0.38 -32.32 21.67
N ALA A 104 0.48 -32.99 20.92
CA ALA A 104 1.88 -32.69 20.80
C ALA A 104 2.27 -32.57 19.31
N TYR A 105 2.99 -31.52 18.97
CA TYR A 105 3.37 -31.19 17.63
C TYR A 105 4.89 -31.10 17.51
N LYS A 106 5.43 -31.43 16.34
CA LYS A 106 6.85 -31.37 16.06
C LYS A 106 7.09 -30.75 14.69
N LEU A 107 7.95 -29.76 14.65
CA LEU A 107 8.47 -29.12 13.42
C LEU A 107 9.99 -29.22 13.44
N VAL A 108 10.59 -29.10 12.26
CA VAL A 108 12.04 -28.92 12.12
C VAL A 108 12.25 -27.48 11.69
N GLY A 109 12.94 -26.73 12.52
CA GLY A 109 13.38 -25.36 12.23
C GLY A 109 14.76 -25.34 11.57
N ALA A 110 15.29 -24.13 11.43
CA ALA A 110 16.64 -23.86 10.97
C ALA A 110 17.41 -23.03 12.00
N LYS A 111 18.73 -22.98 11.87
CA LYS A 111 19.56 -22.18 12.77
C LYS A 111 19.28 -20.68 12.58
N ALA A 112 19.20 -19.96 13.68
CA ALA A 112 19.06 -18.51 13.67
C ALA A 112 20.21 -17.79 12.97
N GLU A 113 21.40 -18.35 13.03
CA GLU A 113 22.62 -17.83 12.38
C GLU A 113 22.52 -17.76 10.85
N ASP A 114 21.68 -18.61 10.25
CA ASP A 114 21.44 -18.66 8.81
C ASP A 114 20.39 -17.61 8.37
N PHE A 115 19.70 -16.98 9.33
CA PHE A 115 18.67 -15.97 9.04
C PHE A 115 19.31 -14.60 8.79
N PRO A 116 18.82 -13.80 7.81
CA PRO A 116 19.39 -12.50 7.50
C PRO A 116 19.31 -11.55 8.71
N SER A 117 20.43 -10.87 8.99
CA SER A 117 20.47 -9.89 10.08
C SER A 117 19.70 -8.63 9.73
N LEU A 118 19.09 -8.01 10.75
CA LEU A 118 18.41 -6.73 10.61
C LEU A 118 19.38 -5.64 10.14
N PRO A 119 18.99 -4.81 9.16
CA PRO A 119 19.80 -3.65 8.75
C PRO A 119 19.97 -2.67 9.91
N SER A 120 21.16 -2.10 10.06
CA SER A 120 21.38 -1.02 11.01
C SER A 120 20.75 0.28 10.48
N VAL A 121 19.80 0.85 11.23
CA VAL A 121 19.15 2.13 10.95
C VAL A 121 19.37 3.03 12.18
N LEU A 122 20.63 3.44 12.40
CA LEU A 122 21.02 4.15 13.62
C LEU A 122 21.10 5.66 13.45
N GLU A 123 21.36 6.16 12.23
CA GLU A 123 21.53 7.59 11.95
C GLU A 123 20.63 7.97 10.77
N GLY A 124 19.84 9.04 10.91
CA GLY A 124 18.95 9.52 9.86
C GLY A 124 17.96 10.56 10.36
N THR A 125 17.17 11.09 9.41
CA THR A 125 16.06 12.01 9.73
C THR A 125 14.94 11.21 10.40
N THR A 126 14.40 11.79 11.47
CA THR A 126 13.28 11.19 12.20
C THR A 126 12.04 12.04 12.04
N VAL A 127 10.90 11.39 11.78
CA VAL A 127 9.58 12.00 11.69
C VAL A 127 8.63 11.22 12.59
N VAL A 128 7.90 11.90 13.46
CA VAL A 128 6.84 11.29 14.28
C VAL A 128 5.49 11.64 13.67
N ILE A 129 4.66 10.64 13.47
CA ILE A 129 3.42 10.75 12.71
C ILE A 129 2.33 9.98 13.43
N ASP A 130 1.11 10.51 13.46
CA ASP A 130 -0.07 9.74 13.80
C ASP A 130 -0.22 8.55 12.84
N THR A 131 -0.38 7.34 13.37
CA THR A 131 -0.36 6.10 12.58
C THR A 131 -1.54 6.03 11.61
N ASP A 132 -2.72 6.48 12.02
CA ASP A 132 -3.91 6.45 11.16
C ASP A 132 -3.77 7.47 10.02
N SER A 133 -3.16 8.64 10.29
CA SER A 133 -2.81 9.62 9.26
C SER A 133 -1.80 9.08 8.26
N LEU A 134 -0.77 8.36 8.72
CA LEU A 134 0.23 7.73 7.85
C LEU A 134 -0.40 6.64 6.98
N THR A 135 -1.16 5.73 7.56
CA THR A 135 -1.79 4.62 6.84
C THR A 135 -2.80 5.11 5.82
N SER A 136 -3.62 6.11 6.18
CA SER A 136 -4.53 6.78 5.25
C SER A 136 -3.78 7.42 4.08
N ALA A 137 -2.68 8.14 4.35
CA ALA A 137 -1.87 8.76 3.29
C ALA A 137 -1.25 7.72 2.34
N ILE A 138 -0.78 6.60 2.87
CA ILE A 138 -0.27 5.47 2.08
C ILE A 138 -1.39 4.89 1.20
N GLU A 139 -2.56 4.61 1.74
CA GLU A 139 -3.68 4.02 0.99
C GLU A 139 -4.17 4.95 -0.11
N LYS A 140 -4.29 6.25 0.16
CA LYS A 140 -4.67 7.28 -0.83
C LYS A 140 -3.66 7.42 -1.97
N THR A 141 -2.43 6.92 -1.84
CA THR A 141 -1.37 7.13 -2.83
C THR A 141 -0.89 5.86 -3.54
N ARG A 142 -0.73 4.74 -2.82
CA ARG A 142 -0.11 3.53 -3.35
C ARG A 142 -0.84 2.88 -4.53
N PHE A 143 -2.14 3.14 -4.72
CA PHE A 143 -2.92 2.58 -5.83
C PHE A 143 -2.42 3.02 -7.22
N ALA A 144 -1.70 4.15 -7.30
CA ALA A 144 -1.17 4.70 -8.54
C ALA A 144 0.28 4.27 -8.84
N VAL A 145 0.88 3.44 -8.00
CA VAL A 145 2.24 2.91 -8.20
C VAL A 145 2.30 2.02 -9.44
N SER A 146 3.40 2.08 -10.18
CA SER A 146 3.66 1.22 -11.35
C SER A 146 3.98 -0.22 -10.95
N THR A 147 3.55 -1.15 -11.77
CA THR A 147 3.95 -2.58 -11.70
C THR A 147 4.94 -2.97 -12.79
N ASP A 148 5.51 -2.00 -13.51
CA ASP A 148 6.45 -2.20 -14.60
C ASP A 148 7.88 -2.26 -14.07
N ASP A 149 8.48 -3.44 -14.07
CA ASP A 149 9.85 -3.67 -13.60
C ASP A 149 10.93 -2.90 -14.38
N LEU A 150 10.60 -2.41 -15.58
CA LEU A 150 11.49 -1.56 -16.38
C LEU A 150 11.56 -0.12 -15.87
N ARG A 151 10.67 0.26 -14.97
CA ARG A 151 10.61 1.59 -14.35
C ARG A 151 10.61 1.51 -12.83
N PRO A 152 11.71 1.01 -12.23
CA PRO A 152 11.77 0.74 -10.79
C PRO A 152 11.52 1.99 -9.93
N ASN A 153 11.88 3.18 -10.41
CA ASN A 153 11.62 4.45 -9.74
C ASN A 153 10.13 4.79 -9.55
N MET A 154 9.23 4.18 -10.32
CA MET A 154 7.77 4.33 -10.17
C MET A 154 7.12 3.17 -9.41
N MET A 155 7.89 2.15 -8.96
CA MET A 155 7.36 0.99 -8.22
C MET A 155 7.21 1.26 -6.71
N GLY A 156 7.21 2.51 -6.32
CA GLY A 156 7.02 2.96 -4.95
C GLY A 156 6.38 4.34 -4.89
N VAL A 157 6.06 4.75 -3.68
CA VAL A 157 5.59 6.09 -3.39
C VAL A 157 6.78 6.99 -3.09
N TYR A 158 6.85 8.13 -3.75
CA TYR A 158 7.85 9.16 -3.53
C TYR A 158 7.43 10.08 -2.40
N PHE A 159 8.24 10.15 -1.36
CA PHE A 159 8.08 11.03 -0.22
C PHE A 159 9.01 12.22 -0.34
N GLN A 160 8.46 13.41 -0.16
CA GLN A 160 9.19 14.66 -0.03
C GLN A 160 8.81 15.27 1.32
N VAL A 161 9.66 15.06 2.31
CA VAL A 161 9.47 15.58 3.66
C VAL A 161 10.20 16.90 3.80
N ASP A 162 9.54 17.91 4.33
CA ASP A 162 10.15 19.20 4.70
C ASP A 162 9.62 19.69 6.07
N GLU A 163 10.06 20.86 6.50
CA GLU A 163 9.71 21.45 7.82
C GLU A 163 8.24 21.90 7.91
N GLU A 164 7.55 22.03 6.78
CA GLU A 164 6.17 22.53 6.72
C GLU A 164 5.16 21.40 6.44
N LYS A 165 5.55 20.41 5.64
CA LYS A 165 4.64 19.38 5.10
C LYS A 165 5.38 18.18 4.54
N THR A 166 4.63 17.13 4.24
CA THR A 166 5.13 16.00 3.44
C THR A 166 4.27 15.85 2.20
N ARG A 167 4.90 15.67 1.03
CA ARG A 167 4.24 15.28 -0.20
C ARG A 167 4.46 13.80 -0.44
N LEU A 168 3.39 13.09 -0.73
CA LEU A 168 3.42 11.71 -1.20
C LEU A 168 2.97 11.69 -2.65
N VAL A 169 3.76 11.10 -3.53
CA VAL A 169 3.47 11.06 -4.96
C VAL A 169 3.63 9.65 -5.49
N ALA A 170 2.66 9.20 -6.28
CA ALA A 170 2.75 7.94 -7.03
C ALA A 170 2.22 8.12 -8.46
N THR A 171 2.84 7.43 -9.40
CA THR A 171 2.41 7.42 -10.81
C THR A 171 2.86 6.14 -11.51
N ASP A 172 2.07 5.69 -12.48
CA ASP A 172 2.40 4.63 -13.43
C ASP A 172 2.59 5.17 -14.88
N GLY A 173 2.54 6.51 -15.04
CA GLY A 173 2.62 7.20 -16.33
C GLY A 173 1.26 7.39 -17.01
N HIS A 174 0.18 6.75 -16.51
CA HIS A 174 -1.19 6.91 -17.01
C HIS A 174 -2.08 7.67 -16.03
N ARG A 175 -1.74 7.62 -14.77
CA ARG A 175 -2.37 8.34 -13.68
C ARG A 175 -1.31 8.77 -12.68
N LEU A 176 -1.63 9.78 -11.90
CA LEU A 176 -0.77 10.30 -10.85
C LEU A 176 -1.62 10.69 -9.66
N VAL A 177 -1.10 10.50 -8.47
CA VAL A 177 -1.64 11.07 -7.25
C VAL A 177 -0.55 11.88 -6.56
N ARG A 178 -0.90 13.07 -6.10
CA ARG A 178 -0.11 13.89 -5.20
C ARG A 178 -0.97 14.18 -3.98
N LEU A 179 -0.53 13.72 -2.83
CA LEU A 179 -1.12 14.04 -1.54
C LEU A 179 -0.13 14.89 -0.75
N ILE A 180 -0.57 16.03 -0.25
CA ILE A 180 0.18 16.86 0.69
C ILE A 180 -0.43 16.68 2.07
N LYS A 181 0.40 16.38 3.08
CA LYS A 181 0.00 16.32 4.49
C LYS A 181 0.72 17.43 5.25
N TYR A 182 -0.05 18.36 5.81
CA TYR A 182 0.49 19.50 6.57
C TYR A 182 0.79 19.15 8.03
N ASN A 183 0.26 18.05 8.52
CA ASN A 183 0.52 17.51 9.86
C ASN A 183 1.69 16.51 9.92
N MET A 184 2.31 16.20 8.78
CA MET A 184 3.46 15.31 8.64
C MET A 184 4.69 16.13 8.25
N LYS A 185 5.63 16.34 9.18
CA LYS A 185 6.78 17.24 9.04
C LYS A 185 8.05 16.59 9.53
N GLY A 186 9.19 16.97 8.93
CA GLY A 186 10.51 16.55 9.36
C GLY A 186 11.43 17.74 9.60
N ASP A 187 12.37 17.60 10.52
CA ASP A 187 13.31 18.67 10.88
C ASP A 187 14.33 18.99 9.77
N ILE A 188 14.54 18.07 8.84
CA ILE A 188 15.51 18.19 7.75
C ILE A 188 14.84 17.75 6.47
N PRO A 189 14.90 18.56 5.38
CA PRO A 189 14.36 18.17 4.10
C PRO A 189 15.01 16.89 3.56
N VAL A 190 14.18 15.91 3.21
CA VAL A 190 14.62 14.62 2.66
C VAL A 190 13.63 14.09 1.64
N ASN A 191 14.16 13.49 0.57
CA ASN A 191 13.37 12.88 -0.50
C ASN A 191 13.78 11.42 -0.67
N PHE A 192 12.81 10.51 -0.77
CA PHE A 192 13.07 9.08 -0.90
C PHE A 192 11.88 8.36 -1.50
N ILE A 193 12.11 7.16 -2.04
CA ILE A 193 11.06 6.31 -2.63
C ILE A 193 10.95 5.04 -1.80
N ILE A 194 9.75 4.77 -1.27
CA ILE A 194 9.46 3.55 -0.52
C ILE A 194 8.74 2.57 -1.46
N PRO A 195 9.24 1.33 -1.61
CA PRO A 195 8.58 0.33 -2.43
C PRO A 195 7.13 0.07 -2.00
N ASP A 196 6.22 -0.16 -2.95
CA ASP A 196 4.80 -0.46 -2.67
C ASP A 196 4.64 -1.65 -1.71
N LYS A 197 5.44 -2.71 -1.89
CA LYS A 197 5.41 -3.88 -1.01
C LYS A 197 5.71 -3.53 0.46
N ALA A 198 6.65 -2.60 0.69
CA ALA A 198 6.98 -2.14 2.04
C ALA A 198 5.83 -1.35 2.67
N LEU A 199 5.23 -0.44 1.91
CA LEU A 199 4.07 0.34 2.35
C LEU A 199 2.86 -0.56 2.65
N ALA A 200 2.67 -1.63 1.89
CA ALA A 200 1.66 -2.65 2.18
C ALA A 200 1.91 -3.36 3.52
N GLN A 201 3.16 -3.56 3.93
CA GLN A 201 3.46 -4.11 5.24
C GLN A 201 3.23 -3.07 6.35
N VAL A 202 3.58 -1.81 6.12
CA VAL A 202 3.31 -0.72 7.07
C VAL A 202 1.81 -0.65 7.40
N THR A 203 0.94 -0.54 6.39
CA THR A 203 -0.52 -0.47 6.61
C THR A 203 -1.13 -1.72 7.23
N ARG A 204 -0.47 -2.86 7.09
CA ARG A 204 -0.93 -4.14 7.67
C ARG A 204 -0.48 -4.32 9.12
N THR A 205 0.72 -3.85 9.46
CA THR A 205 1.40 -4.16 10.72
C THR A 205 1.18 -3.08 11.77
N LEU A 206 1.18 -1.79 11.36
CA LEU A 206 1.09 -0.67 12.30
C LEU A 206 -0.37 -0.24 12.51
N ASN A 207 -0.75 0.00 13.75
CA ASN A 207 -2.13 0.34 14.10
C ASN A 207 -2.19 1.28 15.30
N GLY A 208 -2.91 2.40 15.15
CA GLY A 208 -3.19 3.36 16.22
C GLY A 208 -1.94 3.98 16.84
N GLY A 209 -2.10 5.01 17.63
CA GLY A 209 -1.00 5.71 18.30
C GLY A 209 -0.06 6.43 17.36
N GLU A 210 1.20 6.58 17.74
CA GLU A 210 2.22 7.29 16.98
C GLU A 210 3.22 6.30 16.34
N THR A 211 3.57 6.57 15.10
CA THR A 211 4.65 5.89 14.39
C THR A 211 5.85 6.80 14.25
N THR A 212 7.00 6.31 14.66
CA THR A 212 8.30 6.94 14.39
C THR A 212 8.85 6.41 13.07
N MET A 213 9.01 7.28 12.08
CA MET A 213 9.67 6.98 10.81
C MET A 213 11.09 7.52 10.82
N GLN A 214 12.07 6.63 10.75
CA GLN A 214 13.50 6.95 10.71
C GLN A 214 14.06 6.65 9.32
N ILE A 215 14.58 7.69 8.64
CA ILE A 215 15.02 7.63 7.24
C ILE A 215 16.54 7.74 7.17
N THR A 216 17.19 6.77 6.54
CA THR A 216 18.61 6.81 6.20
C THR A 216 18.79 6.87 4.68
N LYS A 217 20.03 6.88 4.21
CA LYS A 217 20.32 6.87 2.77
C LYS A 217 19.75 5.66 2.01
N HIS A 218 19.63 4.50 2.68
CA HIS A 218 19.28 3.23 2.01
C HIS A 218 18.07 2.52 2.59
N HIS A 219 17.65 2.90 3.80
CA HIS A 219 16.56 2.22 4.51
C HIS A 219 15.63 3.23 5.17
N VAL A 220 14.40 2.82 5.34
CA VAL A 220 13.44 3.44 6.23
C VAL A 220 13.03 2.43 7.28
N ARG A 221 12.89 2.88 8.54
CA ARG A 221 12.35 2.11 9.66
C ARG A 221 11.09 2.82 10.16
N PHE A 222 10.03 2.08 10.30
CA PHE A 222 8.80 2.48 10.98
C PHE A 222 8.72 1.72 12.30
N THR A 223 8.51 2.41 13.40
CA THR A 223 8.36 1.82 14.73
C THR A 223 7.06 2.32 15.36
N ASN A 224 6.21 1.38 15.79
CA ASN A 224 4.96 1.65 16.48
C ASN A 224 4.79 0.63 17.61
N GLY A 225 5.01 1.04 18.86
CA GLY A 225 5.01 0.13 20.00
C GLY A 225 6.01 -1.02 19.83
N ASP A 226 5.48 -2.25 19.82
CA ASP A 226 6.25 -3.49 19.70
C ASP A 226 6.47 -3.94 18.25
N ALA A 227 5.91 -3.21 17.27
CA ALA A 227 5.98 -3.52 15.86
C ALA A 227 7.02 -2.64 15.14
N GLU A 228 7.82 -3.26 14.26
CA GLU A 228 8.74 -2.54 13.38
C GLU A 228 8.62 -3.04 11.94
N VAL A 229 8.67 -2.11 11.00
CA VAL A 229 8.84 -2.41 9.56
C VAL A 229 10.09 -1.69 9.08
N ILE A 230 11.06 -2.43 8.55
CA ILE A 230 12.28 -1.87 7.97
C ILE A 230 12.28 -2.24 6.50
N ALA A 231 12.50 -1.25 5.63
CA ALA A 231 12.53 -1.48 4.20
C ALA A 231 13.71 -0.79 3.53
N ARG A 232 14.24 -1.45 2.51
CA ARG A 232 15.21 -0.84 1.61
C ARG A 232 14.52 0.16 0.70
N LEU A 233 15.10 1.34 0.53
CA LEU A 233 14.62 2.39 -0.36
C LEU A 233 14.98 2.10 -1.81
N ILE A 234 14.15 2.55 -2.74
CA ILE A 234 14.47 2.56 -4.16
C ILE A 234 15.47 3.70 -4.40
N ASN A 235 16.70 3.36 -4.77
CA ASN A 235 17.79 4.32 -4.95
C ASN A 235 17.85 4.82 -6.40
N GLU A 236 16.74 5.41 -6.85
CA GLU A 236 16.57 5.95 -8.20
C GLU A 236 15.98 7.37 -8.12
N SER A 237 16.16 8.16 -9.19
CA SER A 237 15.55 9.48 -9.28
C SER A 237 14.07 9.37 -9.68
N TYR A 238 13.19 9.97 -8.89
CA TYR A 238 11.77 10.03 -9.24
C TYR A 238 11.56 11.00 -10.43
N PRO A 239 10.60 10.69 -11.33
CA PRO A 239 10.31 11.61 -12.46
C PRO A 239 9.86 12.98 -11.98
N ASN A 240 10.13 14.02 -12.79
CA ASN A 240 9.61 15.35 -12.51
C ASN A 240 8.10 15.40 -12.76
N TYR A 241 7.34 15.00 -11.76
CA TYR A 241 5.88 14.87 -11.81
C TYR A 241 5.17 16.23 -11.89
N GLU A 242 5.77 17.31 -11.38
CA GLU A 242 5.13 18.63 -11.38
C GLU A 242 4.91 19.15 -12.80
N ASN A 243 5.77 18.78 -13.74
CA ASN A 243 5.66 19.18 -15.14
C ASN A 243 4.47 18.57 -15.89
N VAL A 244 3.91 17.48 -15.37
CA VAL A 244 2.77 16.80 -16.01
C VAL A 244 1.42 17.24 -15.44
N ILE A 245 1.41 17.98 -14.32
CA ILE A 245 0.20 18.52 -13.70
C ILE A 245 -0.23 19.76 -14.49
N PRO A 246 -1.40 19.75 -15.17
CA PRO A 246 -1.90 20.89 -15.91
C PRO A 246 -2.17 22.09 -15.00
N LYS A 247 -1.89 23.29 -15.48
CA LYS A 247 -2.13 24.55 -14.76
C LYS A 247 -3.35 25.32 -15.29
N GLU A 248 -3.88 24.91 -16.44
CA GLU A 248 -4.89 25.66 -17.21
C GLU A 248 -6.10 24.76 -17.53
N ASN A 249 -6.57 24.00 -16.54
CA ASN A 249 -7.78 23.20 -16.66
C ASN A 249 -8.96 24.02 -16.07
N GLU A 250 -9.66 24.74 -16.92
CA GLU A 250 -10.71 25.71 -16.52
C GLU A 250 -12.14 25.13 -16.58
N LYS A 251 -12.35 24.05 -17.36
CA LYS A 251 -13.66 23.40 -17.50
C LYS A 251 -13.92 22.47 -16.30
N ILE A 252 -14.81 22.87 -15.44
CA ILE A 252 -15.05 22.22 -14.16
C ILE A 252 -16.35 21.41 -14.20
N MET A 253 -16.27 20.12 -13.84
CA MET A 253 -17.41 19.26 -13.62
C MET A 253 -17.41 18.80 -12.16
N THR A 254 -18.52 19.00 -11.45
CA THR A 254 -18.76 18.41 -10.12
C THR A 254 -19.85 17.37 -10.22
N VAL A 255 -19.59 16.19 -9.68
CA VAL A 255 -20.48 15.03 -9.83
C VAL A 255 -20.45 14.14 -8.57
N SER A 256 -21.58 13.48 -8.28
CA SER A 256 -21.62 12.43 -7.27
C SER A 256 -20.62 11.33 -7.60
N LYS A 257 -19.67 11.09 -6.69
CA LYS A 257 -18.65 10.05 -6.84
C LYS A 257 -19.30 8.67 -6.98
N GLU A 258 -20.27 8.36 -6.13
CA GLU A 258 -20.92 7.05 -6.10
C GLU A 258 -21.67 6.77 -7.40
N ASP A 259 -22.44 7.73 -7.90
CA ASP A 259 -23.20 7.60 -9.14
C ASP A 259 -22.28 7.42 -10.35
N LEU A 260 -21.23 8.25 -10.44
CA LEU A 260 -20.26 8.16 -11.53
C LEU A 260 -19.50 6.83 -11.49
N LEU A 261 -19.00 6.41 -10.32
CA LEU A 261 -18.27 5.16 -10.15
C LEU A 261 -19.12 3.94 -10.50
N ALA A 262 -20.38 3.91 -10.02
CA ALA A 262 -21.32 2.83 -10.32
C ALA A 262 -21.62 2.75 -11.83
N THR A 263 -21.81 3.90 -12.48
CA THR A 263 -22.02 3.98 -13.92
C THR A 263 -20.79 3.55 -14.72
N VAL A 264 -19.60 4.04 -14.35
CA VAL A 264 -18.33 3.62 -14.99
C VAL A 264 -18.15 2.10 -14.87
N ARG A 265 -18.43 1.50 -13.71
CA ARG A 265 -18.33 0.04 -13.51
C ARG A 265 -19.28 -0.74 -14.43
N ARG A 266 -20.55 -0.32 -14.55
CA ARG A 266 -21.54 -0.99 -15.40
C ARG A 266 -21.19 -0.85 -16.89
N VAL A 267 -20.93 0.38 -17.34
CA VAL A 267 -20.65 0.67 -18.75
C VAL A 267 -19.32 0.02 -19.17
N SER A 268 -18.30 -0.02 -18.31
CA SER A 268 -17.01 -0.63 -18.62
C SER A 268 -17.07 -2.12 -18.94
N ILE A 269 -18.13 -2.84 -18.55
CA ILE A 269 -18.34 -4.25 -18.92
C ILE A 269 -18.46 -4.41 -20.44
N PHE A 270 -18.92 -3.37 -21.13
CA PHE A 270 -19.11 -3.34 -22.58
C PHE A 270 -17.90 -2.73 -23.33
N SER A 271 -16.82 -2.44 -22.64
CA SER A 271 -15.58 -1.95 -23.27
C SER A 271 -14.68 -3.10 -23.69
N SER A 272 -13.87 -2.90 -24.74
CA SER A 272 -12.85 -3.86 -25.13
C SER A 272 -11.95 -4.26 -23.95
N SER A 273 -11.73 -5.54 -23.75
CA SER A 273 -10.90 -6.11 -22.70
C SER A 273 -9.44 -5.63 -22.77
N THR A 274 -8.97 -5.25 -23.95
CA THR A 274 -7.60 -4.80 -24.21
C THR A 274 -7.40 -3.33 -23.83
N THR A 275 -8.27 -2.45 -24.33
CA THR A 275 -8.13 -0.99 -24.13
C THR A 275 -8.84 -0.48 -22.90
N ARG A 276 -9.94 -1.15 -22.51
CA ARG A 276 -10.86 -0.72 -21.44
C ARG A 276 -11.31 0.73 -21.60
N GLN A 277 -11.43 1.16 -22.86
CA GLN A 277 -11.75 2.54 -23.19
C GLN A 277 -13.21 2.84 -22.95
N ILE A 278 -13.48 3.94 -22.30
CA ILE A 278 -14.80 4.58 -22.20
C ILE A 278 -14.70 6.03 -22.67
N ARG A 279 -15.83 6.56 -23.15
CA ARG A 279 -15.95 7.97 -23.56
C ARG A 279 -16.86 8.68 -22.57
N LEU A 280 -16.43 9.82 -22.07
CA LEU A 280 -17.26 10.75 -21.32
C LEU A 280 -17.66 11.88 -22.25
N ASN A 281 -18.95 12.03 -22.49
CA ASN A 281 -19.52 13.15 -23.22
C ASN A 281 -20.09 14.15 -22.19
N LEU A 282 -19.39 15.23 -22.00
CA LEU A 282 -19.81 16.30 -21.11
C LEU A 282 -20.70 17.26 -21.87
N SER A 283 -21.86 17.57 -21.32
CA SER A 283 -22.80 18.58 -21.79
C SER A 283 -23.40 19.30 -20.57
N GLN A 284 -24.15 20.34 -20.80
CA GLN A 284 -24.71 21.13 -19.71
C GLN A 284 -25.49 20.26 -18.70
N ASN A 285 -24.99 20.21 -17.47
CA ASN A 285 -25.55 19.48 -16.33
C ASN A 285 -25.70 17.95 -16.50
N GLU A 286 -25.01 17.36 -17.48
CA GLU A 286 -25.03 15.92 -17.71
C GLU A 286 -23.68 15.42 -18.21
N VAL A 287 -23.22 14.27 -17.71
CA VAL A 287 -22.14 13.51 -18.30
C VAL A 287 -22.69 12.15 -18.77
N SER A 288 -22.55 11.85 -20.07
CA SER A 288 -22.93 10.57 -20.65
C SER A 288 -21.70 9.71 -20.83
N ILE A 289 -21.70 8.51 -20.25
CA ILE A 289 -20.62 7.54 -20.31
C ILE A 289 -20.99 6.51 -21.37
N PHE A 290 -20.07 6.25 -22.31
CA PHE A 290 -20.28 5.32 -23.43
C PHE A 290 -19.08 4.36 -23.51
N ALA A 291 -19.35 3.10 -23.78
CA ALA A 291 -18.37 2.08 -24.13
C ALA A 291 -18.86 1.23 -25.30
N GLU A 292 -17.92 0.73 -26.09
CA GLU A 292 -18.19 -0.19 -27.20
C GLU A 292 -17.08 -1.22 -27.33
N ASP A 293 -17.46 -2.43 -27.71
CA ASP A 293 -16.55 -3.50 -28.11
C ASP A 293 -16.96 -4.00 -29.48
N TYR A 294 -16.19 -3.62 -30.50
CA TYR A 294 -16.48 -4.00 -31.92
C TYR A 294 -16.35 -5.50 -32.16
N GLU A 295 -15.43 -6.18 -31.41
CA GLU A 295 -15.24 -7.64 -31.59
C GLU A 295 -16.45 -8.41 -31.07
N MET A 296 -17.02 -7.95 -29.95
CA MET A 296 -18.20 -8.55 -29.33
C MET A 296 -19.52 -7.97 -29.84
N SER A 297 -19.47 -6.95 -30.72
CA SER A 297 -20.64 -6.21 -31.20
C SER A 297 -21.55 -5.75 -30.07
N SER A 298 -20.97 -5.23 -29.03
CA SER A 298 -21.66 -4.80 -27.82
C SER A 298 -21.37 -3.35 -27.48
N GLU A 299 -22.36 -2.64 -26.94
CA GLU A 299 -22.24 -1.25 -26.52
C GLU A 299 -23.09 -0.98 -25.28
N ALA A 300 -22.71 0.02 -24.52
CA ALA A 300 -23.50 0.53 -23.40
C ALA A 300 -23.39 2.04 -23.31
N ARG A 301 -24.49 2.68 -22.89
CA ARG A 301 -24.56 4.11 -22.64
C ARG A 301 -25.42 4.39 -21.42
N GLU A 302 -24.88 5.16 -20.49
CA GLU A 302 -25.62 5.68 -19.32
C GLU A 302 -25.28 7.14 -19.10
N SER A 303 -26.14 7.89 -18.44
CA SER A 303 -25.94 9.30 -18.11
C SER A 303 -26.03 9.53 -16.59
N VAL A 304 -25.21 10.44 -16.10
CA VAL A 304 -25.20 10.90 -14.70
C VAL A 304 -25.38 12.41 -14.67
N LYS A 305 -26.22 12.91 -13.78
CA LYS A 305 -26.37 14.35 -13.55
C LYS A 305 -25.10 14.90 -12.88
N CYS A 306 -24.63 16.02 -13.36
CA CYS A 306 -23.47 16.74 -12.80
C CYS A 306 -23.71 18.24 -12.83
N GLN A 307 -22.82 18.99 -12.22
CA GLN A 307 -22.72 20.44 -12.42
C GLN A 307 -21.61 20.67 -13.44
N TYR A 308 -21.96 21.06 -14.63
CA TYR A 308 -21.07 21.41 -15.72
C TYR A 308 -21.72 22.49 -16.57
N ASP A 309 -21.09 23.63 -16.74
CA ASP A 309 -21.60 24.79 -17.45
C ASP A 309 -20.52 25.38 -18.37
N ASP A 310 -19.98 24.53 -19.25
CA ASP A 310 -18.95 24.87 -20.22
C ASP A 310 -19.30 24.27 -21.59
N GLU A 311 -18.44 24.46 -22.57
CA GLU A 311 -18.60 23.88 -23.91
C GLU A 311 -18.67 22.36 -23.86
N ASP A 312 -19.52 21.75 -24.71
CA ASP A 312 -19.58 20.30 -24.85
C ASP A 312 -18.21 19.72 -25.19
N MET A 313 -17.85 18.64 -24.50
CA MET A 313 -16.56 18.00 -24.70
C MET A 313 -16.68 16.48 -24.65
N VAL A 314 -15.93 15.81 -25.53
CA VAL A 314 -15.78 14.35 -25.52
C VAL A 314 -14.35 13.99 -25.13
N ILE A 315 -14.19 13.19 -24.08
CA ILE A 315 -12.88 12.77 -23.60
C ILE A 315 -12.89 11.26 -23.31
N GLY A 316 -11.83 10.56 -23.71
CA GLY A 316 -11.68 9.12 -23.48
C GLY A 316 -10.81 8.84 -22.26
N PHE A 317 -11.18 7.81 -21.49
CA PHE A 317 -10.36 7.31 -20.39
C PHE A 317 -10.32 5.78 -20.38
N ASN A 318 -9.28 5.24 -19.77
CA ASN A 318 -9.30 3.85 -19.34
C ASN A 318 -10.21 3.72 -18.11
N ALA A 319 -11.27 2.93 -18.23
CA ALA A 319 -12.29 2.78 -17.18
C ALA A 319 -11.71 2.28 -15.85
N ARG A 320 -10.68 1.41 -15.89
CA ARG A 320 -10.03 0.92 -14.67
C ARG A 320 -9.31 2.06 -13.94
N TYR A 321 -8.56 2.88 -14.66
CA TYR A 321 -7.84 3.99 -14.02
C TYR A 321 -8.80 5.03 -13.45
N LEU A 322 -9.89 5.32 -14.17
CA LEU A 322 -10.93 6.22 -13.66
C LEU A 322 -11.61 5.66 -12.41
N ALA A 323 -11.96 4.37 -12.42
CA ALA A 323 -12.55 3.71 -11.25
C ALA A 323 -11.59 3.68 -10.05
N ASP A 324 -10.29 3.43 -10.29
CA ASP A 324 -9.29 3.43 -9.23
C ASP A 324 -9.12 4.83 -8.60
N VAL A 325 -9.10 5.89 -9.42
CA VAL A 325 -9.08 7.29 -8.94
C VAL A 325 -10.32 7.58 -8.09
N LEU A 326 -11.51 7.27 -8.60
CA LEU A 326 -12.77 7.50 -7.88
C LEU A 326 -12.87 6.71 -6.55
N ASN A 327 -12.35 5.48 -6.51
CA ASN A 327 -12.33 4.68 -5.27
C ASN A 327 -11.47 5.30 -4.15
N ASN A 328 -10.47 6.12 -4.52
CA ASN A 328 -9.52 6.73 -3.57
C ASN A 328 -9.84 8.19 -3.21
N VAL A 329 -11.02 8.68 -3.60
CA VAL A 329 -11.59 9.95 -3.10
C VAL A 329 -12.57 9.62 -1.96
N SER A 330 -12.43 10.23 -0.81
CA SER A 330 -13.26 9.95 0.38
C SER A 330 -14.61 10.67 0.38
N ASN A 331 -14.74 11.78 -0.37
CA ASN A 331 -15.93 12.65 -0.38
C ASN A 331 -17.11 12.07 -1.17
N VAL A 332 -18.29 12.63 -0.90
CA VAL A 332 -19.54 12.31 -1.63
C VAL A 332 -19.46 12.83 -3.06
N ASP A 333 -18.99 14.07 -3.23
CA ASP A 333 -18.83 14.71 -4.53
C ASP A 333 -17.36 14.85 -4.91
N VAL A 334 -17.09 14.75 -6.19
CA VAL A 334 -15.77 14.87 -6.79
C VAL A 334 -15.79 15.92 -7.90
N THR A 335 -14.71 16.68 -7.96
CA THR A 335 -14.49 17.69 -8.99
C THR A 335 -13.48 17.20 -10.02
N PHE A 336 -13.86 17.34 -11.28
CA PHE A 336 -12.96 17.15 -12.42
C PHE A 336 -12.67 18.51 -13.05
N ALA A 337 -11.41 18.77 -13.35
CA ALA A 337 -10.99 19.93 -14.12
C ALA A 337 -10.36 19.48 -15.44
N PHE A 338 -10.88 20.00 -16.55
CA PHE A 338 -10.45 19.69 -17.90
C PHE A 338 -10.01 20.94 -18.66
N SER A 339 -9.25 20.75 -19.73
CA SER A 339 -8.97 21.81 -20.73
C SER A 339 -9.35 21.34 -22.14
N THR A 340 -8.64 20.37 -22.69
CA THR A 340 -8.89 19.79 -24.02
C THR A 340 -8.97 18.27 -23.92
N PRO A 341 -9.58 17.57 -24.89
CA PRO A 341 -9.72 16.10 -24.87
C PRO A 341 -8.39 15.33 -24.83
N ASN A 342 -7.28 15.96 -25.16
CA ASN A 342 -5.95 15.33 -25.23
C ASN A 342 -5.05 15.65 -24.04
N ARG A 343 -5.50 16.49 -23.10
CA ARG A 343 -4.76 16.83 -21.88
C ARG A 343 -5.32 16.08 -20.68
N ALA A 344 -4.46 15.82 -19.72
CA ALA A 344 -4.84 15.14 -18.49
C ALA A 344 -5.96 15.86 -17.75
N GLY A 345 -6.93 15.11 -17.27
CA GLY A 345 -7.93 15.59 -16.34
C GLY A 345 -7.39 15.60 -14.91
N ILE A 346 -7.65 16.63 -14.15
CA ILE A 346 -7.39 16.70 -12.72
C ILE A 346 -8.65 16.26 -12.00
N VAL A 347 -8.48 15.45 -10.95
CA VAL A 347 -9.57 14.95 -10.10
C VAL A 347 -9.22 15.28 -8.66
N GLN A 348 -10.16 15.90 -7.96
CA GLN A 348 -9.99 16.31 -6.56
C GLN A 348 -11.31 16.07 -5.79
N PRO A 349 -11.26 15.83 -4.47
CA PRO A 349 -12.47 15.94 -3.65
C PRO A 349 -13.03 17.36 -3.77
N LEU A 350 -14.36 17.50 -3.68
CA LEU A 350 -15.00 18.83 -3.70
C LEU A 350 -14.50 19.68 -2.52
N ASP A 351 -14.41 19.06 -1.34
CA ASP A 351 -13.89 19.68 -0.13
C ASP A 351 -12.63 18.91 0.31
N GLN A 352 -11.52 19.61 0.45
CA GLN A 352 -10.26 19.07 0.99
C GLN A 352 -10.38 18.95 2.52
N GLU A 353 -9.73 17.95 3.10
CA GLU A 353 -9.56 17.88 4.56
C GLU A 353 -8.61 19.00 5.02
N GLU A 354 -8.77 19.49 6.26
CA GLU A 354 -8.05 20.68 6.76
C GLU A 354 -6.52 20.50 6.74
N ASP A 355 -6.04 19.28 6.95
CA ASP A 355 -4.62 18.95 7.03
C ASP A 355 -4.05 18.30 5.76
N GLU A 356 -4.83 18.25 4.64
CA GLU A 356 -4.36 17.64 3.41
C GLU A 356 -4.81 18.37 2.13
N ASP A 357 -4.04 18.18 1.05
CA ASP A 357 -4.38 18.58 -0.32
C ASP A 357 -4.16 17.36 -1.22
N LEU A 358 -5.26 16.76 -1.67
CA LEU A 358 -5.28 15.61 -2.56
C LEU A 358 -5.56 16.04 -3.99
N LEU A 359 -4.62 15.77 -4.88
CA LEU A 359 -4.77 15.97 -6.31
C LEU A 359 -4.46 14.66 -7.02
N MET A 360 -5.36 14.24 -7.88
CA MET A 360 -5.16 13.11 -8.77
C MET A 360 -5.21 13.58 -10.22
N LEU A 361 -4.49 12.89 -11.08
CA LEU A 361 -4.43 13.15 -12.51
C LEU A 361 -4.70 11.85 -13.24
N ILE A 362 -5.48 11.94 -14.32
CA ILE A 362 -5.75 10.82 -15.22
C ILE A 362 -5.46 11.25 -16.67
N MET A 363 -4.61 10.46 -17.35
CA MET A 363 -4.29 10.68 -18.76
C MET A 363 -5.44 10.20 -19.65
N PRO A 364 -5.88 11.01 -20.62
CA PRO A 364 -6.87 10.58 -21.58
C PRO A 364 -6.29 9.53 -22.54
N VAL A 365 -7.17 8.70 -23.09
CA VAL A 365 -6.87 7.83 -24.23
C VAL A 365 -7.34 8.49 -25.51
N MET A 366 -6.54 8.33 -26.58
CA MET A 366 -6.90 8.88 -27.88
C MET A 366 -8.17 8.19 -28.41
N LEU A 367 -9.19 8.99 -28.70
CA LEU A 367 -10.41 8.50 -29.35
C LEU A 367 -10.14 8.37 -30.84
N ASN A 368 -10.39 7.19 -31.40
CA ASN A 368 -10.40 7.04 -32.85
C ASN A 368 -11.62 7.79 -33.39
N THR A 369 -11.37 8.97 -33.95
CA THR A 369 -12.34 9.71 -34.75
C THR A 369 -12.51 8.99 -36.11
N GLN A 370 -13.17 7.86 -36.13
CA GLN A 370 -13.72 7.33 -37.36
C GLN A 370 -15.21 7.67 -37.42
N GLY A 371 -15.51 8.66 -38.26
CA GLY A 371 -16.72 8.96 -38.91
C GLY A 371 -17.88 9.53 -38.15
#